data_a933ad785c69e4a2be60d559f2f3a842
#
_entry.id   a933ad785c69e4a2be60d559f2f3a842
#
_cell.length_a   1.000
_cell.length_b   1.000
_cell.length_c   1.000
_cell.angle_alpha   90.00
_cell.angle_beta   90.00
_cell.angle_gamma   90.00
#
_symmetry.space_group_name_H-M   'P 1'
#
loop_
_entity.id
_entity.type
_entity.pdbx_description
1 polymer ?
#
loop_
_entity_poly.entity_id
_entity_poly.type
_entity_poly.pdbx_seq_one_letter_code
_entity_poly.pdbx_strand_id
1 'polypeptide(L)'
;VCGVLQRIERHGVLIDSALLARQSQQLAEGMVALERQAYEIAGQPFNMGSPKQIGEILFGKLGLPVRKKTASGAPSTDEEVLQELAADYPLPAKILEHRSLAKLKGTYTDKLPLMVNPATGRVHTNYAQAVAVTGRLASNDPNLQNIPIRTTEGRRVREAFIAPPGHVLMSADYSQI
;
A
#
# COMPACT_ATOMS: atom_id res chain seq x y z
N VAL A 1 21.25 -18.86 11.49
CA VAL A 1 20.23 -17.99 10.85
C VAL A 1 20.24 -18.15 9.34
N CYS A 2 21.40 -17.98 8.64
CA CYS A 2 21.47 -18.02 7.16
C CYS A 2 20.87 -19.30 6.53
N GLY A 3 21.19 -20.49 7.05
CA GLY A 3 20.62 -21.74 6.52
C GLY A 3 19.12 -21.91 6.71
N VAL A 4 18.55 -21.25 7.72
CA VAL A 4 17.09 -21.21 7.94
C VAL A 4 16.44 -20.27 6.94
N LEU A 5 16.99 -19.06 6.79
CA LEU A 5 16.50 -18.07 5.82
C LEU A 5 16.54 -18.60 4.39
N GLN A 6 17.66 -19.23 4.01
CA GLN A 6 17.79 -19.85 2.69
C GLN A 6 16.68 -20.87 2.41
N ARG A 7 16.32 -21.70 3.40
CA ARG A 7 15.22 -22.66 3.25
C ARG A 7 13.87 -21.97 3.10
N ILE A 8 13.60 -20.92 3.88
CA ILE A 8 12.37 -20.12 3.80
C ILE A 8 12.26 -19.46 2.42
N GLU A 9 13.32 -18.81 1.96
CA GLU A 9 13.37 -18.16 0.65
C GLU A 9 13.14 -19.14 -0.50
N ARG A 10 13.79 -20.31 -0.45
CA ARG A 10 13.62 -21.37 -1.46
C ARG A 10 12.22 -21.97 -1.45
N HIS A 11 11.61 -22.12 -0.27
CA HIS A 11 10.25 -22.64 -0.15
C HIS A 11 9.22 -21.65 -0.72
N GLY A 12 9.40 -20.36 -0.45
CA GLY A 12 8.50 -19.31 -0.89
C GLY A 12 7.10 -19.42 -0.30
N VAL A 13 6.18 -18.57 -0.75
CA VAL A 13 4.79 -18.52 -0.30
C VAL A 13 3.84 -18.69 -1.48
N LEU A 14 2.73 -19.40 -1.25
CA LEU A 14 1.67 -19.60 -2.23
C LEU A 14 0.68 -18.44 -2.14
N ILE A 15 0.28 -17.92 -3.31
CA ILE A 15 -0.74 -16.86 -3.40
C ILE A 15 -1.85 -17.24 -4.35
N ASP A 16 -3.07 -16.77 -4.05
CA ASP A 16 -4.22 -16.82 -4.95
C ASP A 16 -4.21 -15.60 -5.89
N SER A 17 -3.61 -15.75 -7.05
CA SER A 17 -3.53 -14.70 -8.06
C SER A 17 -4.90 -14.29 -8.61
N ALA A 18 -5.88 -15.20 -8.65
CA ALA A 18 -7.24 -14.88 -9.10
C ALA A 18 -7.96 -14.00 -8.08
N LEU A 19 -7.77 -14.27 -6.78
CA LEU A 19 -8.30 -13.41 -5.72
C LEU A 19 -7.67 -12.01 -5.80
N LEU A 20 -6.35 -11.92 -5.97
CA LEU A 20 -5.65 -10.62 -6.12
C LEU A 20 -6.14 -9.84 -7.33
N ALA A 21 -6.40 -10.51 -8.46
CA ALA A 21 -6.95 -9.85 -9.66
C ALA A 21 -8.35 -9.26 -9.39
N ARG A 22 -9.23 -9.99 -8.72
CA ARG A 22 -10.55 -9.48 -8.30
C ARG A 22 -10.43 -8.30 -7.34
N GLN A 23 -9.53 -8.39 -6.37
CA GLN A 23 -9.28 -7.28 -5.43
C GLN A 23 -8.72 -6.05 -6.16
N SER A 24 -7.82 -6.23 -7.13
CA SER A 24 -7.28 -5.15 -7.95
C SER A 24 -8.38 -4.41 -8.71
N GLN A 25 -9.34 -5.14 -9.29
CA GLN A 25 -10.49 -4.53 -9.95
C GLN A 25 -11.35 -3.73 -8.96
N GLN A 26 -11.66 -4.27 -7.79
CA GLN A 26 -12.45 -3.58 -6.77
C GLN A 26 -11.75 -2.31 -6.26
N LEU A 27 -10.42 -2.36 -6.08
CA LEU A 27 -9.64 -1.19 -5.71
C LEU A 27 -9.69 -0.12 -6.82
N ALA A 28 -9.60 -0.51 -8.09
CA ALA A 28 -9.73 0.42 -9.21
C ALA A 28 -11.12 1.08 -9.26
N GLU A 29 -12.19 0.33 -9.06
CA GLU A 29 -13.55 0.87 -8.99
C GLU A 29 -13.71 1.87 -7.82
N GLY A 30 -13.16 1.53 -6.65
CA GLY A 30 -13.11 2.44 -5.50
C GLY A 30 -12.34 3.72 -5.79
N MET A 31 -11.18 3.64 -6.46
CA MET A 31 -10.41 4.81 -6.88
C MET A 31 -11.20 5.72 -7.82
N VAL A 32 -11.88 5.17 -8.83
CA VAL A 32 -12.73 5.93 -9.76
C VAL A 32 -13.88 6.64 -9.02
N ALA A 33 -14.50 5.97 -8.04
CA ALA A 33 -15.55 6.58 -7.23
C ALA A 33 -15.01 7.75 -6.39
N LEU A 34 -13.82 7.61 -5.80
CA LEU A 34 -13.15 8.67 -5.04
C LEU A 34 -12.74 9.85 -5.92
N GLU A 35 -12.24 9.59 -7.13
CA GLU A 35 -11.93 10.63 -8.12
C GLU A 35 -13.17 11.47 -8.46
N ARG A 36 -14.30 10.81 -8.74
CA ARG A 36 -15.56 11.52 -9.00
C ARG A 36 -15.96 12.42 -7.84
N GLN A 37 -15.94 11.91 -6.61
CA GLN A 37 -16.25 12.71 -5.42
C GLN A 37 -15.27 13.89 -5.23
N ALA A 38 -14.00 13.65 -5.46
CA ALA A 38 -12.98 14.69 -5.37
C ALA A 38 -13.17 15.79 -6.42
N TYR A 39 -13.54 15.42 -7.66
CA TYR A 39 -13.83 16.39 -8.73
C TYR A 39 -15.07 17.22 -8.46
N GLU A 40 -16.09 16.62 -7.88
CA GLU A 40 -17.29 17.35 -7.44
C GLU A 40 -16.93 18.42 -6.38
N ILE A 41 -16.13 18.04 -5.37
CA ILE A 41 -15.68 18.98 -4.32
C ILE A 41 -14.77 20.07 -4.90
N ALA A 42 -13.84 19.69 -5.79
CA ALA A 42 -12.91 20.63 -6.40
C ALA A 42 -13.57 21.50 -7.49
N GLY A 43 -14.72 21.11 -8.03
CA GLY A 43 -15.40 21.74 -9.15
C GLY A 43 -14.68 21.60 -10.49
N GLN A 44 -13.71 20.68 -10.58
CA GLN A 44 -12.97 20.36 -11.81
C GLN A 44 -12.21 19.06 -11.67
N PRO A 45 -11.92 18.34 -12.78
CA PRO A 45 -11.02 17.19 -12.78
C PRO A 45 -9.57 17.61 -12.52
N PHE A 46 -8.81 16.73 -11.87
CA PHE A 46 -7.38 16.86 -11.63
C PHE A 46 -6.76 15.49 -11.36
N ASN A 47 -5.43 15.36 -11.49
CA ASN A 47 -4.75 14.10 -11.22
C ASN A 47 -4.49 13.96 -9.70
N MET A 48 -5.22 13.04 -9.04
CA MET A 48 -5.06 12.74 -7.61
C MET A 48 -3.72 12.04 -7.28
N GLY A 49 -2.97 11.58 -8.28
CA GLY A 49 -1.60 11.07 -8.13
C GLY A 49 -0.53 12.15 -8.24
N SER A 50 -0.90 13.40 -8.61
CA SER A 50 0.05 14.49 -8.82
C SER A 50 0.09 15.47 -7.63
N PRO A 51 1.18 15.50 -6.84
CA PRO A 51 1.29 16.45 -5.72
C PRO A 51 1.15 17.91 -6.16
N LYS A 52 1.62 18.24 -7.37
CA LYS A 52 1.51 19.59 -7.92
C LYS A 52 0.06 19.98 -8.16
N GLN A 53 -0.71 19.15 -8.86
CA GLN A 53 -2.13 19.44 -9.14
C GLN A 53 -2.97 19.44 -7.86
N ILE A 54 -2.70 18.53 -6.93
CA ILE A 54 -3.33 18.53 -5.61
C ILE A 54 -3.06 19.85 -4.90
N GLY A 55 -1.82 20.33 -4.89
CA GLY A 55 -1.45 21.61 -4.28
C GLY A 55 -2.17 22.80 -4.93
N GLU A 56 -2.25 22.83 -6.27
CA GLU A 56 -2.99 23.86 -7.01
C GLU A 56 -4.49 23.88 -6.64
N ILE A 57 -5.11 22.72 -6.47
CA ILE A 57 -6.51 22.62 -6.05
C ILE A 57 -6.68 23.03 -4.59
N LEU A 58 -5.93 22.41 -3.66
CA LEU A 58 -6.13 22.64 -2.22
C LEU A 58 -5.77 24.07 -1.81
N PHE A 59 -4.61 24.55 -2.21
CA PHE A 59 -4.08 25.83 -1.73
C PHE A 59 -4.36 26.99 -2.70
N GLY A 60 -4.35 26.73 -4.00
CA GLY A 60 -4.63 27.76 -5.01
C GLY A 60 -6.13 28.03 -5.19
N LYS A 61 -6.92 26.98 -5.48
CA LYS A 61 -8.34 27.14 -5.80
C LYS A 61 -9.23 27.20 -4.56
N LEU A 62 -9.07 26.26 -3.64
CA LEU A 62 -9.93 26.16 -2.44
C LEU A 62 -9.41 27.02 -1.27
N GLY A 63 -8.21 27.56 -1.35
CA GLY A 63 -7.64 28.47 -0.36
C GLY A 63 -7.39 27.85 1.01
N LEU A 64 -7.13 26.55 1.10
CA LEU A 64 -6.82 25.87 2.36
C LEU A 64 -5.53 26.42 2.98
N PRO A 65 -5.38 26.42 4.30
CA PRO A 65 -4.19 26.91 4.97
C PRO A 65 -2.96 26.05 4.64
N VAL A 66 -1.84 26.71 4.28
CA VAL A 66 -0.57 26.01 4.05
C VAL A 66 0.09 25.70 5.39
N ARG A 67 0.12 24.44 5.78
CA ARG A 67 0.70 23.97 7.06
C ARG A 67 2.22 23.77 6.96
N LYS A 68 2.69 23.29 5.82
CA LYS A 68 4.11 22.94 5.59
C LYS A 68 4.52 23.25 4.16
N LYS A 69 5.77 23.61 3.95
CA LYS A 69 6.36 23.79 2.62
C LYS A 69 7.40 22.72 2.35
N THR A 70 7.54 22.36 1.09
CA THR A 70 8.60 21.50 0.58
C THR A 70 9.96 22.24 0.59
N ALA A 71 11.06 21.53 0.40
CA ALA A 71 12.38 22.13 0.26
C ALA A 71 12.47 23.15 -0.90
N SER A 72 11.64 23.00 -1.93
CA SER A 72 11.52 23.96 -3.05
C SER A 72 10.60 25.17 -2.76
N GLY A 73 10.03 25.26 -1.55
CA GLY A 73 9.16 26.36 -1.13
C GLY A 73 7.68 26.19 -1.52
N ALA A 74 7.31 25.14 -2.26
CA ALA A 74 5.92 24.87 -2.61
C ALA A 74 5.13 24.31 -1.39
N PRO A 75 3.80 24.51 -1.32
CA PRO A 75 2.98 23.89 -0.30
C PRO A 75 3.11 22.34 -0.33
N SER A 76 3.35 21.73 0.83
CA SER A 76 3.42 20.27 0.94
C SER A 76 2.04 19.65 0.88
N THR A 77 1.94 18.50 0.21
CA THR A 77 0.77 17.63 0.18
C THR A 77 1.11 16.24 0.72
N ASP A 78 2.08 16.15 1.65
CA ASP A 78 2.45 14.90 2.29
C ASP A 78 1.30 14.36 3.17
N GLU A 79 1.45 13.12 3.63
CA GLU A 79 0.40 12.44 4.37
C GLU A 79 0.03 13.17 5.66
N GLU A 80 1.05 13.68 6.39
CA GLU A 80 0.87 14.40 7.65
C GLU A 80 0.02 15.67 7.46
N VAL A 81 0.36 16.48 6.45
CA VAL A 81 -0.40 17.70 6.11
C VAL A 81 -1.83 17.39 5.68
N LEU A 82 -2.02 16.35 4.85
CA LEU A 82 -3.36 15.96 4.43
C LEU A 82 -4.20 15.40 5.58
N GLN A 83 -3.60 14.66 6.53
CA GLN A 83 -4.29 14.18 7.72
C GLN A 83 -4.76 15.33 8.62
N GLU A 84 -3.90 16.34 8.82
CA GLU A 84 -4.26 17.54 9.58
C GLU A 84 -5.41 18.30 8.90
N LEU A 85 -5.35 18.50 7.59
CA LEU A 85 -6.40 19.20 6.84
C LEU A 85 -7.69 18.39 6.74
N ALA A 86 -7.63 17.07 6.78
CA ALA A 86 -8.81 16.20 6.69
C ALA A 86 -9.75 16.33 7.91
N ALA A 87 -9.28 16.89 9.02
CA ALA A 87 -10.12 17.18 10.18
C ALA A 87 -11.18 18.24 9.88
N ASP A 88 -10.83 19.23 9.04
CA ASP A 88 -11.69 20.39 8.77
C ASP A 88 -12.24 20.41 7.32
N TYR A 89 -11.60 19.69 6.40
CA TYR A 89 -11.92 19.75 4.97
C TYR A 89 -12.11 18.36 4.37
N PRO A 90 -13.14 18.14 3.52
CA PRO A 90 -13.48 16.82 2.99
C PRO A 90 -12.51 16.34 1.89
N LEU A 91 -11.95 17.24 1.07
CA LEU A 91 -11.12 16.84 -0.07
C LEU A 91 -9.79 16.17 0.34
N PRO A 92 -9.03 16.64 1.35
CA PRO A 92 -7.84 15.95 1.83
C PRO A 92 -8.10 14.51 2.28
N ALA A 93 -9.25 14.23 2.92
CA ALA A 93 -9.64 12.87 3.30
C ALA A 93 -9.79 11.96 2.07
N LYS A 94 -10.45 12.44 1.00
CA LYS A 94 -10.62 11.70 -0.25
C LYS A 94 -9.29 11.43 -0.95
N ILE A 95 -8.36 12.38 -0.90
CA ILE A 95 -7.01 12.21 -1.46
C ILE A 95 -6.24 11.15 -0.68
N LEU A 96 -6.30 11.14 0.64
CA LEU A 96 -5.66 10.12 1.49
C LEU A 96 -6.22 8.73 1.21
N GLU A 97 -7.54 8.60 1.14
CA GLU A 97 -8.22 7.35 0.84
C GLU A 97 -7.81 6.82 -0.54
N HIS A 98 -7.82 7.66 -1.58
CA HIS A 98 -7.36 7.30 -2.92
C HIS A 98 -5.90 6.86 -2.94
N ARG A 99 -5.00 7.57 -2.26
CA ARG A 99 -3.58 7.19 -2.14
C ARG A 99 -3.40 5.83 -1.45
N SER A 100 -4.21 5.54 -0.44
CA SER A 100 -4.19 4.26 0.25
C SER A 100 -4.58 3.11 -0.71
N LEU A 101 -5.68 3.27 -1.46
CA LEU A 101 -6.11 2.28 -2.45
C LEU A 101 -5.07 2.12 -3.58
N ALA A 102 -4.54 3.22 -4.10
CA ALA A 102 -3.52 3.20 -5.15
C ALA A 102 -2.24 2.46 -4.70
N LYS A 103 -1.81 2.69 -3.46
CA LYS A 103 -0.65 2.00 -2.88
C LYS A 103 -0.89 0.49 -2.74
N LEU A 104 -2.06 0.09 -2.23
CA LEU A 104 -2.43 -1.32 -2.13
C LEU A 104 -2.46 -1.99 -3.50
N LYS A 105 -3.11 -1.35 -4.46
CA LYS A 105 -3.22 -1.85 -5.83
C LYS A 105 -1.84 -2.00 -6.47
N GLY A 106 -1.06 -0.94 -6.54
CA GLY A 106 0.23 -0.92 -7.22
C GLY A 106 1.30 -1.77 -6.54
N THR A 107 1.28 -1.88 -5.21
CA THR A 107 2.32 -2.60 -4.46
C THR A 107 2.01 -4.10 -4.33
N TYR A 108 0.74 -4.47 -4.19
CA TYR A 108 0.36 -5.86 -3.86
C TYR A 108 -0.50 -6.51 -4.92
N THR A 109 -1.71 -6.00 -5.20
CA THR A 109 -2.66 -6.76 -6.02
C THR A 109 -2.25 -6.85 -7.49
N ASP A 110 -1.57 -5.85 -8.03
CA ASP A 110 -1.06 -5.88 -9.41
C ASP A 110 0.32 -6.55 -9.48
N LYS A 111 1.18 -6.30 -8.48
CA LYS A 111 2.59 -6.69 -8.55
C LYS A 111 2.85 -8.13 -8.11
N LEU A 112 2.21 -8.60 -7.03
CA LEU A 112 2.47 -9.94 -6.49
C LEU A 112 2.22 -11.07 -7.50
N PRO A 113 1.12 -11.06 -8.30
CA PRO A 113 0.90 -12.11 -9.30
C PRO A 113 2.02 -12.19 -10.35
N LEU A 114 2.65 -11.06 -10.69
CA LEU A 114 3.76 -10.99 -11.64
C LEU A 114 5.07 -11.54 -11.07
N MET A 115 5.17 -11.69 -9.75
CA MET A 115 6.35 -12.19 -9.05
C MET A 115 6.28 -13.69 -8.75
N VAL A 116 5.21 -14.36 -9.17
CA VAL A 116 5.10 -15.82 -9.05
C VAL A 116 6.12 -16.47 -9.97
N ASN A 117 7.02 -17.26 -9.37
CA ASN A 117 7.99 -18.03 -10.14
C ASN A 117 7.27 -19.19 -10.86
N PRO A 118 7.32 -19.27 -12.20
CA PRO A 118 6.59 -20.29 -12.96
C PRO A 118 7.05 -21.71 -12.68
N ALA A 119 8.30 -21.90 -12.23
CA ALA A 119 8.83 -23.23 -11.91
C ALA A 119 8.30 -23.76 -10.56
N THR A 120 8.02 -22.88 -9.60
CA THR A 120 7.58 -23.28 -8.24
C THR A 120 6.11 -22.96 -7.98
N GLY A 121 5.49 -22.09 -8.79
CA GLY A 121 4.15 -21.55 -8.56
C GLY A 121 4.06 -20.65 -7.31
N ARG A 122 5.19 -20.18 -6.79
CA ARG A 122 5.29 -19.46 -5.52
C ARG A 122 5.99 -18.11 -5.68
N VAL A 123 5.76 -17.23 -4.74
CA VAL A 123 6.49 -15.98 -4.58
C VAL A 123 7.65 -16.22 -3.61
N HIS A 124 8.84 -15.78 -3.99
CA HIS A 124 10.07 -15.93 -3.22
C HIS A 124 10.59 -14.55 -2.86
N THR A 125 10.54 -14.20 -1.58
CA THR A 125 11.17 -12.99 -1.06
C THR A 125 12.62 -13.24 -0.71
N ASN A 126 13.39 -12.19 -0.56
CA ASN A 126 14.76 -12.22 -0.05
C ASN A 126 14.82 -11.57 1.34
N TYR A 127 15.47 -12.19 2.31
CA TYR A 127 15.64 -11.67 3.66
C TYR A 127 17.06 -11.12 3.88
N ALA A 128 17.18 -9.80 3.97
CA ALA A 128 18.43 -9.13 4.30
C ALA A 128 18.57 -8.97 5.82
N GLN A 129 19.75 -9.33 6.37
CA GLN A 129 20.00 -9.36 7.82
C GLN A 129 20.63 -8.07 8.36
N ALA A 130 21.41 -7.35 7.57
CA ALA A 130 22.22 -6.21 8.03
C ALA A 130 21.73 -4.86 7.49
N VAL A 131 20.42 -4.70 7.32
CA VAL A 131 19.80 -3.48 6.75
C VAL A 131 19.19 -2.61 7.85
N ALA A 132 18.43 -3.20 8.77
CA ALA A 132 17.80 -2.47 9.86
C ALA A 132 18.76 -2.28 11.04
N VAL A 133 18.90 -1.03 11.50
CA VAL A 133 19.73 -0.68 12.67
C VAL A 133 19.28 -1.43 13.92
N THR A 134 18.00 -1.81 14.00
CA THR A 134 17.42 -2.58 15.10
C THR A 134 17.76 -4.07 15.08
N GLY A 135 18.51 -4.56 14.10
CA GLY A 135 18.81 -5.99 13.93
C GLY A 135 17.63 -6.83 13.38
N ARG A 136 16.52 -6.19 13.00
CA ARG A 136 15.39 -6.87 12.35
C ARG A 136 15.75 -7.30 10.93
N LEU A 137 15.12 -8.38 10.46
CA LEU A 137 15.20 -8.78 9.05
C LEU A 137 14.44 -7.78 8.18
N ALA A 138 14.93 -7.56 6.97
CA ALA A 138 14.22 -6.82 5.93
C ALA A 138 13.82 -7.77 4.79
N SER A 139 12.54 -7.79 4.44
CA SER A 139 12.01 -8.57 3.32
C SER A 139 12.01 -7.72 2.05
N ASN A 140 12.64 -8.21 0.99
CA ASN A 140 12.77 -7.50 -0.29
C ASN A 140 12.33 -8.39 -1.45
N ASP A 141 11.83 -7.78 -2.50
CA ASP A 141 11.52 -8.39 -3.79
C ASP A 141 10.68 -9.67 -3.75
N PRO A 142 9.46 -9.63 -3.18
CA PRO A 142 8.72 -8.47 -2.67
C PRO A 142 8.92 -8.20 -1.18
N ASN A 143 8.64 -6.97 -0.74
CA ASN A 143 8.53 -6.68 0.69
C ASN A 143 7.21 -7.19 1.25
N LEU A 144 7.24 -8.30 1.97
CA LEU A 144 6.08 -8.93 2.60
C LEU A 144 5.81 -8.44 4.03
N GLN A 145 6.70 -7.63 4.61
CA GLN A 145 6.56 -7.11 5.98
C GLN A 145 5.61 -5.91 6.07
N ASN A 146 5.40 -5.20 4.97
CA ASN A 146 4.61 -3.97 4.93
C ASN A 146 3.17 -4.17 4.45
N ILE A 147 2.67 -5.40 4.40
CA ILE A 147 1.28 -5.67 4.05
C ILE A 147 0.38 -5.07 5.13
N PRO A 148 -0.51 -4.12 4.79
CA PRO A 148 -1.33 -3.43 5.78
C PRO A 148 -2.25 -4.39 6.53
N ILE A 149 -2.47 -4.12 7.83
CA ILE A 149 -3.36 -4.91 8.70
C ILE A 149 -4.48 -4.06 9.32
N ARG A 150 -4.33 -2.75 9.31
CA ARG A 150 -5.27 -1.85 10.00
C ARG A 150 -6.54 -1.57 9.19
N THR A 151 -6.43 -1.50 7.86
CA THR A 151 -7.58 -1.27 6.97
C THR A 151 -8.22 -2.58 6.53
N THR A 152 -9.50 -2.53 6.19
CA THR A 152 -10.24 -3.68 5.66
C THR A 152 -9.64 -4.17 4.35
N GLU A 153 -9.32 -3.26 3.44
CA GLU A 153 -8.70 -3.54 2.15
C GLU A 153 -7.31 -4.16 2.31
N GLY A 154 -6.52 -3.65 3.25
CA GLY A 154 -5.20 -4.21 3.57
C GLY A 154 -5.29 -5.63 4.12
N ARG A 155 -6.26 -5.89 5.02
CA ARG A 155 -6.50 -7.25 5.53
C ARG A 155 -6.91 -8.22 4.43
N ARG A 156 -7.72 -7.79 3.46
CA ARG A 156 -8.13 -8.61 2.32
C ARG A 156 -6.95 -9.06 1.45
N VAL A 157 -5.91 -8.24 1.30
CA VAL A 157 -4.68 -8.65 0.60
C VAL A 157 -4.04 -9.87 1.26
N ARG A 158 -4.11 -9.96 2.60
CA ARG A 158 -3.59 -11.12 3.35
C ARG A 158 -4.33 -12.42 3.08
N GLU A 159 -5.61 -12.35 2.74
CA GLU A 159 -6.42 -13.53 2.39
C GLU A 159 -5.91 -14.24 1.13
N ALA A 160 -5.17 -13.53 0.28
CA ALA A 160 -4.55 -14.11 -0.90
C ALA A 160 -3.31 -14.99 -0.60
N PHE A 161 -2.75 -14.91 0.60
CA PHE A 161 -1.68 -15.83 1.03
C PHE A 161 -2.31 -17.10 1.56
N ILE A 162 -2.11 -18.21 0.86
CA ILE A 162 -2.80 -19.46 1.10
C ILE A 162 -1.84 -20.60 1.43
N ALA A 163 -2.36 -21.62 2.11
CA ALA A 163 -1.65 -22.88 2.31
C ALA A 163 -1.98 -23.86 1.18
N PRO A 164 -1.05 -24.74 0.77
CA PRO A 164 -1.35 -25.82 -0.16
C PRO A 164 -2.33 -26.82 0.47
N PRO A 165 -3.01 -27.66 -0.35
CA PRO A 165 -3.91 -28.69 0.15
C PRO A 165 -3.29 -29.55 1.27
N GLY A 166 -4.04 -29.80 2.32
CA GLY A 166 -3.57 -30.56 3.49
C GLY A 166 -2.68 -29.80 4.47
N HIS A 167 -2.45 -28.50 4.25
CA HIS A 167 -1.67 -27.64 5.12
C HIS A 167 -2.49 -26.47 5.64
N VAL A 168 -2.01 -25.82 6.69
CA VAL A 168 -2.59 -24.60 7.26
C VAL A 168 -1.52 -23.54 7.42
N LEU A 169 -1.92 -22.27 7.38
CA LEU A 169 -1.08 -21.16 7.81
C LEU A 169 -1.15 -21.07 9.34
N MET A 170 0.02 -21.01 9.97
CA MET A 170 0.12 -20.82 11.42
C MET A 170 0.88 -19.52 11.69
N SER A 171 0.35 -18.69 12.57
CA SER A 171 1.02 -17.50 13.10
C SER A 171 1.23 -17.68 14.60
N ALA A 172 2.45 -17.45 15.05
CA ALA A 172 2.81 -17.46 16.47
C ALA A 172 3.72 -16.25 16.75
N ASP A 173 3.41 -15.53 17.80
CA ASP A 173 4.15 -14.36 18.23
C ASP A 173 4.30 -14.37 19.75
N TYR A 174 5.42 -13.87 20.25
CA TYR A 174 5.62 -13.70 21.69
C TYR A 174 4.87 -12.45 22.15
N SER A 175 4.07 -12.57 23.19
CA SER A 175 3.32 -11.42 23.74
C SER A 175 4.20 -10.42 24.46
N GLN A 176 5.32 -10.90 25.00
CA GLN A 176 6.35 -10.08 25.67
C GLN A 176 7.72 -10.73 25.49
N ILE A 177 8.75 -9.92 25.27
CA ILE A 177 10.17 -10.29 25.31
C ILE A 177 10.88 -9.39 26.32
#